data_6cbcda480da9e01cedb4bfb32b5bac34
#
_entry.id   6cbcda480da9e01cedb4bfb32b5bac34
#
_cell.length_a   1.000
_cell.length_b   1.000
_cell.length_c   1.000
_cell.angle_alpha   90.00
_cell.angle_beta   90.00
_cell.angle_gamma   90.00
#
_symmetry.space_group_name_H-M   'P 1'
#
loop_
_entity.id
_entity.type
_entity.pdbx_description
1 polymer ?
#
loop_
_entity_poly.entity_id
_entity_poly.type
_entity_poly.pdbx_seq_one_letter_code
_entity_poly.pdbx_strand_id
1 'polypeptide(L)'
;MLTKNPPEHAFNRAKKSDICRLSRRLLTASLFLVTSLSAMADTHSQLPTTPCNIRLVFGSDALGMPSVGYKLSLQIRNRTARDIAGVSVYWLDDKSAIIGNSAAICGAEHAAIGPSETGPCETVVQQIGGALLQRLGQATWTDIINHQLANFNAVTHCAIIGYNYRDLEPKIY
;
A
#
# COMPACT_ATOMS: atom_id res chain seq x y z
N MET A 1 46.31 -21.54 16.65
CA MET A 1 46.01 -21.67 18.10
C MET A 1 44.54 -21.46 18.31
N LEU A 2 43.87 -22.56 18.75
CA LEU A 2 42.65 -22.63 19.59
C LEU A 2 41.36 -21.97 19.05
N THR A 3 40.48 -22.67 18.30
CA THR A 3 39.35 -23.53 18.73
C THR A 3 38.61 -23.05 19.97
N LYS A 4 37.34 -22.70 19.79
CA LYS A 4 36.31 -23.02 20.80
C LYS A 4 34.88 -22.92 20.20
N ASN A 5 34.32 -24.09 19.90
CA ASN A 5 32.87 -24.30 19.82
C ASN A 5 32.29 -24.34 21.22
N PRO A 6 31.05 -23.95 21.43
CA PRO A 6 30.21 -24.45 22.52
C PRO A 6 28.98 -25.19 22.00
N PRO A 7 28.26 -25.89 22.90
CA PRO A 7 27.78 -27.22 22.65
C PRO A 7 26.28 -27.31 22.31
N GLU A 8 25.96 -28.46 21.72
CA GLU A 8 24.63 -29.06 21.63
C GLU A 8 23.95 -29.16 23.00
N HIS A 9 22.69 -28.78 23.06
CA HIS A 9 21.77 -29.31 24.05
C HIS A 9 20.62 -30.05 23.37
N ALA A 10 20.80 -31.35 23.35
CA ALA A 10 19.73 -32.34 23.24
C ALA A 10 18.89 -32.36 24.51
N PHE A 11 17.73 -32.97 24.41
CA PHE A 11 16.77 -33.42 25.42
C PHE A 11 15.45 -32.64 25.39
N ASN A 12 14.31 -33.24 25.23
CA ASN A 12 13.84 -34.39 25.96
C ASN A 12 12.66 -35.09 25.27
N ARG A 13 12.74 -36.39 25.29
CA ARG A 13 11.74 -37.37 24.94
C ARG A 13 11.02 -37.76 26.21
N ALA A 14 9.69 -37.67 26.28
CA ALA A 14 8.80 -38.43 27.20
C ALA A 14 7.34 -38.09 26.85
N LYS A 15 6.37 -38.94 26.89
CA LYS A 15 6.21 -40.34 27.34
C LYS A 15 4.79 -40.72 26.94
N LYS A 16 4.69 -41.79 26.26
CA LYS A 16 3.45 -42.52 25.97
C LYS A 16 2.80 -42.93 27.30
N SER A 17 1.49 -42.74 27.45
CA SER A 17 0.71 -43.51 28.41
C SER A 17 -0.65 -43.83 27.81
N ASP A 18 -0.77 -45.11 27.51
CA ASP A 18 -2.02 -45.86 27.30
C ASP A 18 -2.77 -46.00 28.61
N ILE A 19 -4.04 -45.74 28.61
CA ILE A 19 -5.04 -46.33 29.54
C ILE A 19 -6.36 -46.36 28.76
N CYS A 20 -6.72 -47.39 28.20
CA CYS A 20 -7.46 -48.59 28.53
C CYS A 20 -8.88 -48.36 29.06
N ARG A 21 -9.83 -48.70 28.17
CA ARG A 21 -11.01 -49.55 28.33
C ARG A 21 -12.15 -49.17 29.25
N LEU A 22 -13.30 -49.36 28.63
CA LEU A 22 -14.62 -49.82 29.12
C LEU A 22 -15.55 -48.79 29.74
N SER A 23 -16.66 -48.49 29.03
CA SER A 23 -18.00 -48.97 29.45
C SER A 23 -19.08 -48.42 28.53
N ARG A 24 -19.67 -49.20 27.73
CA ARG A 24 -21.04 -49.70 27.57
C ARG A 24 -22.17 -48.69 27.89
N ARG A 25 -22.90 -48.38 26.80
CA ARG A 25 -24.38 -48.21 26.72
C ARG A 25 -25.04 -47.13 27.55
N LEU A 26 -25.51 -46.10 26.84
CA LEU A 26 -26.88 -45.60 27.00
C LEU A 26 -27.24 -44.78 25.74
N LEU A 27 -28.23 -45.29 25.01
CA LEU A 27 -28.92 -44.56 23.95
C LEU A 27 -29.69 -43.41 24.62
N THR A 28 -29.31 -42.20 24.35
CA THR A 28 -30.20 -41.03 24.49
C THR A 28 -30.14 -40.24 23.21
N ALA A 29 -31.26 -40.22 22.53
CA ALA A 29 -31.51 -39.38 21.37
C ALA A 29 -31.39 -37.92 21.79
N SER A 30 -30.24 -37.32 21.56
CA SER A 30 -30.05 -35.87 21.68
C SER A 30 -30.30 -35.24 20.34
N LEU A 31 -31.46 -34.59 20.26
CA LEU A 31 -31.88 -33.70 19.21
C LEU A 31 -30.81 -32.62 19.03
N PHE A 32 -29.93 -32.78 18.00
CA PHE A 32 -28.98 -31.76 17.64
C PHE A 32 -29.74 -30.56 17.05
N LEU A 33 -30.00 -29.56 17.90
CA LEU A 33 -30.32 -28.22 17.47
C LEU A 33 -29.03 -27.69 16.79
N VAL A 34 -28.97 -27.83 15.48
CA VAL A 34 -27.96 -27.15 14.67
C VAL A 34 -28.29 -25.66 14.71
N THR A 35 -27.76 -24.94 15.69
CA THR A 35 -27.69 -23.50 15.64
C THR A 35 -26.68 -23.18 14.54
N SER A 36 -27.19 -22.87 13.35
CA SER A 36 -26.43 -22.21 12.31
C SER A 36 -25.88 -20.89 12.88
N LEU A 37 -24.65 -20.91 13.37
CA LEU A 37 -23.87 -19.68 13.50
C LEU A 37 -23.73 -19.14 12.08
N SER A 38 -24.57 -18.18 11.74
CA SER A 38 -24.34 -17.31 10.61
C SER A 38 -23.00 -16.63 10.90
N ALA A 39 -21.94 -17.12 10.26
CA ALA A 39 -20.70 -16.38 10.17
C ALA A 39 -21.08 -15.02 9.58
N MET A 40 -21.10 -14.00 10.41
CA MET A 40 -21.10 -12.61 9.93
C MET A 40 -19.77 -12.51 9.17
N ALA A 41 -19.86 -12.69 7.85
CA ALA A 41 -18.77 -12.31 6.97
C ALA A 41 -18.56 -10.81 7.25
N ASP A 42 -17.47 -10.50 7.91
CA ASP A 42 -16.95 -9.15 8.00
C ASP A 42 -16.85 -8.65 6.57
N THR A 43 -17.84 -7.88 6.15
CA THR A 43 -17.79 -7.10 4.93
C THR A 43 -16.77 -6.01 5.23
N HIS A 44 -15.48 -6.36 5.20
CA HIS A 44 -14.43 -5.37 5.08
C HIS A 44 -14.80 -4.58 3.83
N SER A 45 -15.29 -3.38 4.05
CA SER A 45 -15.53 -2.39 3.00
C SER A 45 -14.19 -2.19 2.30
N GLN A 46 -13.96 -2.96 1.23
CA GLN A 46 -12.73 -2.85 0.46
C GLN A 46 -12.71 -1.44 -0.12
N LEU A 47 -11.67 -0.70 0.24
CA LEU A 47 -11.44 0.62 -0.33
C LEU A 47 -11.41 0.50 -1.86
N PRO A 48 -12.01 1.47 -2.58
CA PRO A 48 -11.97 1.46 -4.03
C PRO A 48 -10.50 1.51 -4.50
N THR A 49 -10.13 0.53 -5.33
CA THR A 49 -8.78 0.43 -5.87
C THR A 49 -8.77 0.84 -7.34
N THR A 50 -7.66 1.41 -7.79
CA THR A 50 -7.40 1.75 -9.19
C THR A 50 -5.96 1.40 -9.54
N PRO A 51 -5.67 1.00 -10.78
CA PRO A 51 -4.30 0.87 -11.22
C PRO A 51 -3.54 2.18 -11.04
N CYS A 52 -2.33 2.11 -10.53
CA CYS A 52 -1.42 3.25 -10.46
C CYS A 52 0.00 2.79 -10.71
N ASN A 53 0.86 3.73 -11.05
CA ASN A 53 2.28 3.47 -11.24
C ASN A 53 3.12 4.64 -10.72
N ILE A 54 4.36 4.32 -10.37
CA ILE A 54 5.36 5.33 -10.04
C ILE A 54 6.43 5.25 -11.11
N ARG A 55 6.67 6.36 -11.79
CA ARG A 55 7.67 6.46 -12.85
C ARG A 55 8.74 7.49 -12.51
N LEU A 56 9.92 7.25 -13.04
CA LEU A 56 11.03 8.17 -12.94
C LEU A 56 10.82 9.37 -13.88
N VAL A 57 11.04 10.57 -13.36
CA VAL A 57 11.04 11.81 -14.15
C VAL A 57 12.32 12.57 -13.86
N PHE A 58 12.93 13.12 -14.90
CA PHE A 58 14.14 13.92 -14.79
C PHE A 58 13.77 15.40 -14.84
N GLY A 59 14.49 16.20 -14.06
CA GLY A 59 14.29 17.64 -14.00
C GLY A 59 15.48 18.36 -13.38
N SER A 60 15.24 19.57 -12.92
CA SER A 60 16.21 20.34 -12.15
C SER A 60 15.64 20.65 -10.79
N ASP A 61 16.49 20.71 -9.78
CA ASP A 61 16.13 21.22 -8.45
C ASP A 61 16.08 22.76 -8.41
N ALA A 62 15.76 23.32 -7.25
CA ALA A 62 15.65 24.77 -7.06
C ALA A 62 16.96 25.53 -7.33
N LEU A 63 18.11 24.83 -7.36
CA LEU A 63 19.42 25.38 -7.67
C LEU A 63 19.81 25.17 -9.14
N GLY A 64 18.90 24.65 -9.98
CA GLY A 64 19.16 24.33 -11.38
C GLY A 64 20.01 23.08 -11.60
N MET A 65 20.30 22.29 -10.55
CA MET A 65 21.08 21.06 -10.67
C MET A 65 20.18 19.90 -11.11
N PRO A 66 20.74 18.90 -11.85
CA PRO A 66 19.98 17.72 -12.24
C PRO A 66 19.29 17.06 -11.05
N SER A 67 18.03 16.75 -11.18
CA SER A 67 17.25 16.05 -10.16
C SER A 67 16.43 14.92 -10.77
N VAL A 68 16.07 13.94 -9.95
CA VAL A 68 15.21 12.84 -10.31
C VAL A 68 14.03 12.82 -9.36
N GLY A 69 12.82 12.80 -9.94
CA GLY A 69 11.58 12.65 -9.20
C GLY A 69 10.94 11.29 -9.46
N TYR A 70 10.28 10.74 -8.46
CA TYR A 70 9.42 9.56 -8.61
C TYR A 70 7.99 10.07 -8.62
N LYS A 71 7.34 9.99 -9.78
CA LYS A 71 6.01 10.55 -10.01
C LYS A 71 4.97 9.45 -9.98
N LEU A 72 4.09 9.49 -8.99
CA LEU A 72 2.88 8.66 -8.94
C LEU A 72 1.87 9.22 -9.93
N SER A 73 1.23 8.33 -10.69
CA SER A 73 0.16 8.65 -11.62
C SER A 73 -0.96 7.62 -11.53
N LEU A 74 -2.20 8.08 -11.47
CA LEU A 74 -3.41 7.26 -11.46
C LEU A 74 -4.55 7.95 -12.16
N GLN A 75 -5.56 7.20 -12.62
CA GLN A 75 -6.78 7.72 -13.23
C GLN A 75 -7.94 7.58 -12.25
N ILE A 76 -8.68 8.65 -12.03
CA ILE A 76 -9.86 8.67 -11.15
C ILE A 76 -11.09 8.99 -11.96
N ARG A 77 -12.14 8.15 -11.81
CA ARG A 77 -13.48 8.49 -12.26
C ARG A 77 -14.24 9.10 -11.09
N ASN A 78 -14.62 10.37 -11.24
CA ASN A 78 -15.41 11.06 -10.22
C ASN A 78 -16.86 10.53 -10.23
N ARG A 79 -17.22 9.81 -9.17
CA ARG A 79 -18.59 9.31 -8.94
C ARG A 79 -19.35 10.15 -7.92
N THR A 80 -18.81 11.29 -7.54
CA THR A 80 -19.41 12.21 -6.57
C THR A 80 -20.11 13.35 -7.30
N ALA A 81 -20.91 14.12 -6.57
CA ALA A 81 -21.58 15.33 -7.10
C ALA A 81 -20.71 16.60 -6.99
N ARG A 82 -19.44 16.47 -6.56
CA ARG A 82 -18.53 17.60 -6.32
C ARG A 82 -17.27 17.43 -7.16
N ASP A 83 -16.61 18.53 -7.46
CA ASP A 83 -15.33 18.54 -8.19
C ASP A 83 -14.22 17.98 -7.30
N ILE A 84 -13.48 16.98 -7.79
CA ILE A 84 -12.35 16.39 -7.09
C ILE A 84 -11.08 17.13 -7.50
N ALA A 85 -10.47 17.83 -6.53
CA ALA A 85 -9.18 18.54 -6.71
C ALA A 85 -7.98 17.66 -6.33
N GLY A 86 -8.20 16.61 -5.54
CA GLY A 86 -7.13 15.70 -5.13
C GLY A 86 -7.65 14.43 -4.50
N VAL A 87 -6.77 13.46 -4.33
CA VAL A 87 -7.06 12.19 -3.67
C VAL A 87 -5.93 11.82 -2.72
N SER A 88 -6.30 11.16 -1.61
CA SER A 88 -5.35 10.49 -0.73
C SER A 88 -5.41 9.00 -1.00
N VAL A 89 -4.25 8.36 -1.14
CA VAL A 89 -4.16 6.96 -1.54
C VAL A 89 -3.13 6.20 -0.71
N TYR A 90 -3.38 4.89 -0.51
CA TYR A 90 -2.35 3.93 -0.18
C TYR A 90 -1.80 3.30 -1.47
N TRP A 91 -0.51 3.05 -1.52
CA TRP A 91 0.13 2.27 -2.58
C TRP A 91 0.17 0.81 -2.16
N LEU A 92 -0.24 -0.05 -3.05
CA LEU A 92 -0.35 -1.48 -2.79
C LEU A 92 0.52 -2.28 -3.76
N ASP A 93 1.08 -3.38 -3.28
CA ASP A 93 1.73 -4.38 -4.12
C ASP A 93 0.69 -5.33 -4.76
N ASP A 94 1.18 -6.34 -5.46
CA ASP A 94 0.40 -7.39 -6.11
C ASP A 94 -0.39 -8.27 -5.12
N LYS A 95 0.01 -8.26 -3.83
CA LYS A 95 -0.64 -8.98 -2.72
C LYS A 95 -1.57 -8.10 -1.90
N SER A 96 -1.78 -6.85 -2.33
CA SER A 96 -2.56 -5.83 -1.60
C SER A 96 -1.94 -5.41 -0.26
N ALA A 97 -0.65 -5.64 -0.06
CA ALA A 97 0.06 -5.09 1.09
C ALA A 97 0.35 -3.60 0.87
N ILE A 98 0.21 -2.82 1.94
CA ILE A 98 0.46 -1.38 1.89
C ILE A 98 1.97 -1.13 1.88
N ILE A 99 2.46 -0.49 0.81
CA ILE A 99 3.87 -0.08 0.65
C ILE A 99 4.08 1.36 1.15
N GLY A 100 3.07 2.22 0.97
CA GLY A 100 3.16 3.61 1.36
C GLY A 100 1.88 4.38 1.10
N ASN A 101 1.95 5.71 1.21
CA ASN A 101 0.81 6.58 0.97
C ASN A 101 1.25 7.92 0.38
N SER A 102 0.31 8.63 -0.25
CA SER A 102 0.48 10.02 -0.67
C SER A 102 -0.85 10.69 -0.93
N ALA A 103 -0.80 12.03 -1.04
CA ALA A 103 -1.85 12.82 -1.65
C ALA A 103 -1.44 13.15 -3.09
N ALA A 104 -2.37 13.05 -4.05
CA ALA A 104 -2.18 13.42 -5.43
C ALA A 104 -3.14 14.54 -5.83
N ILE A 105 -2.66 15.46 -6.66
CA ILE A 105 -3.45 16.55 -7.23
C ILE A 105 -4.13 16.00 -8.49
N CYS A 106 -5.42 16.27 -8.65
CA CYS A 106 -6.23 15.76 -9.74
C CYS A 106 -6.54 16.84 -10.78
N GLY A 107 -6.70 16.39 -12.02
CA GLY A 107 -7.04 17.22 -13.16
C GLY A 107 -5.83 17.78 -13.91
N ALA A 108 -6.00 18.00 -15.22
CA ALA A 108 -4.98 18.64 -16.05
C ALA A 108 -4.92 20.13 -15.72
N GLU A 109 -3.72 20.68 -15.67
CA GLU A 109 -3.47 22.13 -15.44
C GLU A 109 -4.20 22.70 -14.19
N HIS A 110 -4.33 21.88 -13.12
CA HIS A 110 -5.04 22.22 -11.89
C HIS A 110 -6.57 22.37 -12.03
N ALA A 111 -7.16 21.99 -13.17
CA ALA A 111 -8.60 21.85 -13.29
C ALA A 111 -9.06 20.58 -12.52
N ALA A 112 -9.95 20.74 -11.52
CA ALA A 112 -10.50 19.59 -10.80
C ALA A 112 -11.28 18.67 -11.75
N ILE A 113 -11.43 17.39 -11.37
CA ILE A 113 -12.24 16.43 -12.12
C ILE A 113 -13.71 16.66 -11.75
N GLY A 114 -14.52 17.09 -12.72
CA GLY A 114 -15.94 17.34 -12.56
C GLY A 114 -16.74 16.04 -12.31
N PRO A 115 -18.02 16.15 -11.86
CA PRO A 115 -18.91 15.01 -11.67
C PRO A 115 -19.03 14.15 -12.93
N SER A 116 -18.93 12.82 -12.78
CA SER A 116 -18.97 11.81 -13.85
C SER A 116 -17.79 11.81 -14.82
N GLU A 117 -16.83 12.72 -14.68
CA GLU A 117 -15.63 12.79 -15.48
C GLU A 117 -14.56 11.82 -15.00
N THR A 118 -13.62 11.51 -15.89
CA THR A 118 -12.39 10.77 -15.58
C THR A 118 -11.20 11.66 -15.88
N GLY A 119 -10.26 11.72 -14.94
CA GLY A 119 -9.07 12.53 -15.09
C GLY A 119 -7.86 11.97 -14.36
N PRO A 120 -6.66 12.44 -14.71
CA PRO A 120 -5.43 12.04 -14.06
C PRO A 120 -5.29 12.69 -12.67
N CYS A 121 -4.69 11.95 -11.74
CA CYS A 121 -4.18 12.49 -10.49
C CYS A 121 -2.71 12.13 -10.39
N GLU A 122 -1.88 13.11 -10.04
CA GLU A 122 -0.43 12.96 -10.05
C GLU A 122 0.21 13.63 -8.84
N THR A 123 1.34 13.08 -8.40
CA THR A 123 2.19 13.72 -7.37
C THR A 123 3.62 13.21 -7.47
N VAL A 124 4.58 14.03 -7.07
CA VAL A 124 5.97 13.58 -6.87
C VAL A 124 6.08 13.04 -5.44
N VAL A 125 6.24 11.73 -5.32
CA VAL A 125 6.30 11.04 -4.01
C VAL A 125 7.66 11.15 -3.35
N GLN A 126 8.71 11.30 -4.16
CA GLN A 126 10.08 11.50 -3.70
C GLN A 126 10.91 12.21 -4.77
N GLN A 127 11.85 13.04 -4.34
CA GLN A 127 12.82 13.70 -5.23
C GLN A 127 14.24 13.52 -4.69
N ILE A 128 15.16 13.22 -5.59
CA ILE A 128 16.60 13.14 -5.32
C ILE A 128 17.27 14.27 -6.05
N GLY A 129 17.73 15.27 -5.30
CA GLY A 129 18.35 16.49 -5.86
C GLY A 129 19.81 16.32 -6.23
N GLY A 130 20.31 17.24 -7.05
CA GLY A 130 21.67 17.26 -7.56
C GLY A 130 22.75 17.50 -6.50
N ALA A 131 22.40 18.07 -5.35
CA ALA A 131 23.32 18.19 -4.22
C ALA A 131 23.87 16.83 -3.76
N LEU A 132 23.06 15.76 -3.86
CA LEU A 132 23.48 14.42 -3.53
C LEU A 132 24.49 13.89 -4.58
N LEU A 133 24.26 14.19 -5.86
CA LEU A 133 25.18 13.87 -6.95
C LEU A 133 26.58 14.50 -6.72
N GLN A 134 26.62 15.78 -6.33
CA GLN A 134 27.89 16.46 -6.05
C GLN A 134 28.63 15.87 -4.85
N ARG A 135 27.91 15.42 -3.82
CA ARG A 135 28.52 14.88 -2.60
C ARG A 135 28.99 13.43 -2.72
N LEU A 136 28.27 12.60 -3.44
CA LEU A 136 28.50 11.16 -3.49
C LEU A 136 29.09 10.68 -4.82
N GLY A 137 29.08 11.53 -5.84
CA GLY A 137 29.50 11.17 -7.20
C GLY A 137 28.40 10.42 -7.98
N GLN A 138 28.59 10.35 -9.29
CA GLN A 138 27.60 9.84 -10.23
C GLN A 138 27.23 8.38 -10.01
N ALA A 139 28.20 7.52 -9.73
CA ALA A 139 27.96 6.08 -9.54
C ALA A 139 27.02 5.85 -8.36
N THR A 140 27.35 6.36 -7.19
CA THR A 140 26.53 6.20 -5.98
C THR A 140 25.14 6.85 -6.14
N TRP A 141 25.07 8.01 -6.78
CA TRP A 141 23.79 8.68 -7.07
C TRP A 141 22.90 7.81 -7.96
N THR A 142 23.46 7.19 -9.01
CA THR A 142 22.75 6.27 -9.91
C THR A 142 22.28 5.02 -9.17
N ASP A 143 23.10 4.45 -8.31
CA ASP A 143 22.74 3.26 -7.51
C ASP A 143 21.56 3.56 -6.56
N ILE A 144 21.56 4.72 -5.91
CA ILE A 144 20.46 5.15 -5.05
C ILE A 144 19.15 5.27 -5.86
N ILE A 145 19.21 5.89 -7.05
CA ILE A 145 18.04 6.02 -7.93
C ILE A 145 17.51 4.65 -8.35
N ASN A 146 18.38 3.77 -8.81
CA ASN A 146 17.96 2.45 -9.27
C ASN A 146 17.39 1.59 -8.15
N HIS A 147 17.98 1.64 -6.96
CA HIS A 147 17.48 0.94 -5.79
C HIS A 147 16.08 1.44 -5.40
N GLN A 148 15.88 2.76 -5.38
CA GLN A 148 14.57 3.34 -5.06
C GLN A 148 13.53 3.04 -6.14
N LEU A 149 13.91 3.06 -7.41
CA LEU A 149 13.03 2.67 -8.52
C LEU A 149 12.58 1.21 -8.39
N ALA A 150 13.48 0.31 -8.02
CA ALA A 150 13.15 -1.09 -7.79
C ALA A 150 12.10 -1.27 -6.70
N ASN A 151 12.18 -0.49 -5.61
CA ASN A 151 11.18 -0.49 -4.53
C ASN A 151 9.82 0.02 -5.03
N PHE A 152 9.80 1.08 -5.84
CA PHE A 152 8.56 1.64 -6.38
C PHE A 152 7.93 0.80 -7.49
N ASN A 153 8.70 -0.04 -8.19
CA ASN A 153 8.18 -0.97 -9.18
C ASN A 153 7.28 -2.06 -8.58
N ALA A 154 7.32 -2.26 -7.26
CA ALA A 154 6.39 -3.15 -6.58
C ALA A 154 4.96 -2.57 -6.47
N VAL A 155 4.77 -1.26 -6.70
CA VAL A 155 3.45 -0.61 -6.65
C VAL A 155 2.66 -0.96 -7.89
N THR A 156 1.52 -1.62 -7.73
CA THR A 156 0.63 -2.05 -8.83
C THR A 156 -0.75 -1.41 -8.77
N HIS A 157 -1.22 -1.09 -7.57
CA HIS A 157 -2.55 -0.53 -7.33
C HIS A 157 -2.49 0.58 -6.29
N CYS A 158 -3.48 1.47 -6.35
CA CYS A 158 -3.72 2.48 -5.32
C CYS A 158 -5.11 2.28 -4.72
N ALA A 159 -5.21 2.22 -3.40
CA ALA A 159 -6.47 2.24 -2.68
C ALA A 159 -6.80 3.69 -2.29
N ILE A 160 -7.98 4.16 -2.68
CA ILE A 160 -8.41 5.54 -2.41
C ILE A 160 -8.96 5.60 -0.98
N ILE A 161 -8.35 6.41 -0.12
CA ILE A 161 -8.75 6.63 1.27
C ILE A 161 -9.54 7.91 1.49
N GLY A 162 -9.49 8.85 0.54
CA GLY A 162 -10.24 10.09 0.62
C GLY A 162 -10.12 10.96 -0.61
N TYR A 163 -11.07 11.87 -0.74
CA TYR A 163 -11.10 12.88 -1.79
C TYR A 163 -10.92 14.27 -1.18
N ASN A 164 -10.14 15.11 -1.83
CA ASN A 164 -10.07 16.53 -1.59
C ASN A 164 -10.92 17.23 -2.66
N TYR A 165 -11.96 17.93 -2.23
CA TYR A 165 -12.87 18.62 -3.11
C TYR A 165 -12.44 20.06 -3.29
N ARG A 166 -12.69 20.62 -4.48
CA ARG A 166 -12.56 22.04 -4.68
C ARG A 166 -13.69 22.72 -3.90
N ASP A 167 -13.33 23.55 -2.92
CA ASP A 167 -14.29 24.41 -2.26
C ASP A 167 -14.79 25.42 -3.29
N LEU A 168 -16.10 25.38 -3.54
CA LEU A 168 -16.74 26.46 -4.27
C LEU A 168 -16.61 27.68 -3.36
N GLU A 169 -15.83 28.68 -3.78
CA GLU A 169 -15.86 29.97 -3.11
C GLU A 169 -17.33 30.39 -2.93
N PRO A 170 -17.76 30.77 -1.72
CA PRO A 170 -19.12 31.25 -1.53
C PRO A 170 -19.32 32.40 -2.50
N LYS A 171 -20.22 32.25 -3.49
CA LYS A 171 -20.61 33.36 -4.34
C LYS A 171 -21.25 34.40 -3.41
N ILE A 172 -20.49 35.44 -3.14
CA ILE A 172 -21.04 36.64 -2.45
C ILE A 172 -21.99 37.29 -3.46
N TYR A 173 -23.28 37.13 -3.24
CA TYR A 173 -24.34 37.80 -3.97
C TYR A 173 -24.56 39.19 -3.34
#